data_079ed931c30acd7479a6731b1f394abd
#
_entry.id   079ed931c30acd7479a6731b1f394abd
#
_cell.length_a   1.000
_cell.length_b   1.000
_cell.length_c   1.000
_cell.angle_alpha   90.00
_cell.angle_beta   90.00
_cell.angle_gamma   90.00
#
_symmetry.space_group_name_H-M   'P 1'
#
loop_
_entity.id
_entity.type
_entity.pdbx_description
1 polymer ?
#
loop_
_entity_poly.entity_id
_entity_poly.type
_entity_poly.pdbx_seq_one_letter_code
_entity_poly.pdbx_strand_id
1 'polypeptide(L)'
;AGAAFGANELLGNIFSKEELVYFAMFGEELASGSRHADNIAPCLFGGITLVKSSEPMDIIPLSSPDLYVSAVHPQVEVKTSDARQILKKNIQMKDAVKQWGNVAGLVAGILKNDNQLISRSLEDVLVEPVRSILIPKFDELKKQSLALGALGGGISGSGPSIFMLSETKEIADKVAENMQKIYNEIGIENYVYVSK
;
A
#
# COMPACT_ATOMS: atom_id res chain seq x y z
N ALA A 1 -2.48 -15.37 -4.62
CA ALA A 1 -2.60 -15.67 -3.19
C ALA A 1 -3.82 -16.56 -2.93
N GLY A 2 -5.06 -16.15 -3.27
CA GLY A 2 -6.28 -16.90 -2.96
C GLY A 2 -6.31 -18.34 -3.47
N ALA A 3 -5.87 -18.59 -4.70
CA ALA A 3 -5.81 -19.95 -5.26
C ALA A 3 -4.83 -20.85 -4.48
N ALA A 4 -3.66 -20.33 -4.11
CA ALA A 4 -2.69 -21.09 -3.32
C ALA A 4 -3.23 -21.39 -1.91
N PHE A 5 -3.89 -20.39 -1.28
CA PHE A 5 -4.54 -20.58 0.01
C PHE A 5 -5.65 -21.66 -0.07
N GLY A 6 -6.58 -21.55 -1.03
CA GLY A 6 -7.67 -22.50 -1.17
C GLY A 6 -7.19 -23.93 -1.48
N ALA A 7 -6.15 -24.07 -2.31
CA ALA A 7 -5.54 -25.38 -2.57
C ALA A 7 -4.93 -25.98 -1.29
N ASN A 8 -4.25 -25.17 -0.48
CA ASN A 8 -3.66 -25.63 0.78
C ASN A 8 -4.74 -26.07 1.78
N GLU A 9 -5.85 -25.35 1.88
CA GLU A 9 -7.00 -25.74 2.70
C GLU A 9 -7.55 -27.13 2.28
N LEU A 10 -7.72 -27.36 0.97
CA LEU A 10 -8.19 -28.65 0.44
C LEU A 10 -7.20 -29.78 0.69
N LEU A 11 -5.91 -29.49 0.78
CA LEU A 11 -4.85 -30.47 1.08
C LEU A 11 -4.64 -30.69 2.59
N GLY A 12 -5.40 -30.01 3.45
CA GLY A 12 -5.28 -30.14 4.90
C GLY A 12 -4.18 -29.25 5.51
N ASN A 13 -3.88 -28.12 4.90
CA ASN A 13 -2.91 -27.11 5.40
C ASN A 13 -1.48 -27.65 5.58
N ILE A 14 -0.98 -28.39 4.57
CA ILE A 14 0.34 -29.03 4.62
C ILE A 14 1.50 -28.05 4.36
N PHE A 15 1.22 -26.88 3.77
CA PHE A 15 2.24 -25.86 3.46
C PHE A 15 2.17 -24.67 4.43
N SER A 16 3.32 -24.13 4.79
CA SER A 16 3.43 -22.90 5.57
C SER A 16 3.00 -21.66 4.77
N LYS A 17 2.74 -20.55 5.45
CA LYS A 17 2.39 -19.28 4.78
C LYS A 17 3.52 -18.79 3.87
N GLU A 18 4.77 -18.95 4.26
CA GLU A 18 5.95 -18.61 3.48
C GLU A 18 6.02 -19.41 2.18
N GLU A 19 5.77 -20.72 2.25
CA GLU A 19 5.70 -21.59 1.07
C GLU A 19 4.56 -21.17 0.15
N LEU A 20 3.40 -20.80 0.71
CA LEU A 20 2.28 -20.30 -0.09
C LEU A 20 2.60 -18.98 -0.79
N VAL A 21 3.34 -18.06 -0.13
CA VAL A 21 3.85 -16.84 -0.78
C VAL A 21 4.75 -17.23 -1.94
N TYR A 22 5.70 -18.15 -1.72
CA TYR A 22 6.61 -18.61 -2.76
C TYR A 22 5.86 -19.17 -3.97
N PHE A 23 4.87 -20.04 -3.76
CA PHE A 23 4.05 -20.60 -4.85
C PHE A 23 3.23 -19.52 -5.57
N ALA A 24 2.65 -18.58 -4.82
CA ALA A 24 1.84 -17.52 -5.42
C ALA A 24 2.69 -16.53 -6.26
N MET A 25 3.98 -16.37 -5.95
CA MET A 25 4.91 -15.54 -6.73
C MET A 25 5.12 -16.05 -8.16
N PHE A 26 4.97 -17.35 -8.43
CA PHE A 26 4.99 -17.86 -9.81
C PHE A 26 3.79 -17.36 -10.62
N GLY A 27 2.61 -17.27 -9.99
CA GLY A 27 1.44 -16.67 -10.63
C GLY A 27 1.60 -15.17 -10.88
N GLU A 28 2.25 -14.47 -9.95
CA GLU A 28 2.57 -13.04 -10.10
C GLU A 28 3.55 -12.79 -11.25
N GLU A 29 4.57 -13.64 -11.41
CA GLU A 29 5.52 -13.57 -12.52
C GLU A 29 4.84 -13.70 -13.88
N LEU A 30 3.83 -14.60 -13.99
CA LEU A 30 3.05 -14.75 -15.22
C LEU A 30 2.20 -13.51 -15.54
N ALA A 31 1.67 -12.85 -14.50
CA ALA A 31 0.78 -11.69 -14.66
C ALA A 31 1.55 -10.37 -14.87
N SER A 32 2.62 -10.15 -14.10
CA SER A 32 3.34 -8.86 -14.05
C SER A 32 4.75 -8.90 -14.65
N GLY A 33 5.24 -10.09 -15.04
CA GLY A 33 6.58 -10.28 -15.59
C GLY A 33 7.69 -10.27 -14.55
N SER A 34 7.36 -10.29 -13.25
CA SER A 34 8.34 -10.33 -12.16
C SER A 34 7.74 -10.86 -10.86
N ARG A 35 8.58 -11.46 -10.02
CA ARG A 35 8.18 -12.04 -8.74
C ARG A 35 8.17 -10.95 -7.67
N HIS A 36 6.98 -10.64 -7.15
CA HIS A 36 6.81 -9.70 -6.06
C HIS A 36 6.00 -10.34 -4.93
N ALA A 37 6.50 -10.23 -3.70
CA ALA A 37 5.84 -10.74 -2.51
C ALA A 37 5.01 -9.68 -1.78
N ASP A 38 5.20 -8.39 -2.09
CA ASP A 38 4.65 -7.24 -1.37
C ASP A 38 3.12 -7.19 -1.30
N ASN A 39 2.42 -7.65 -2.35
CA ASN A 39 0.96 -7.80 -2.33
C ASN A 39 0.50 -9.19 -1.88
N ILE A 40 1.32 -10.21 -2.10
CA ILE A 40 0.98 -11.61 -1.79
C ILE A 40 1.09 -11.86 -0.28
N ALA A 41 2.17 -11.36 0.34
CA ALA A 41 2.44 -11.60 1.75
C ALA A 41 1.30 -11.09 2.65
N PRO A 42 0.83 -9.83 2.57
CA PRO A 42 -0.25 -9.37 3.43
C PRO A 42 -1.57 -10.11 3.18
N CYS A 43 -1.83 -10.59 1.95
CA CYS A 43 -3.02 -11.39 1.67
C CYS A 43 -3.01 -12.76 2.38
N LEU A 44 -1.84 -13.36 2.61
CA LEU A 44 -1.69 -14.68 3.23
C LEU A 44 -1.44 -14.59 4.74
N PHE A 45 -0.66 -13.61 5.18
CA PHE A 45 -0.35 -13.41 6.60
C PHE A 45 -1.43 -12.63 7.33
N GLY A 46 -2.10 -11.72 6.64
CA GLY A 46 -2.99 -10.72 7.22
C GLY A 46 -2.22 -9.54 7.84
N GLY A 47 -2.94 -8.48 8.18
CA GLY A 47 -2.36 -7.29 8.82
C GLY A 47 -1.28 -6.60 7.99
N ILE A 48 -0.25 -6.11 8.65
CA ILE A 48 0.89 -5.44 8.03
C ILE A 48 2.07 -6.38 7.95
N THR A 49 2.69 -6.48 6.78
CA THR A 49 3.89 -7.30 6.58
C THR A 49 5.03 -6.46 6.02
N LEU A 50 6.22 -6.62 6.59
CA LEU A 50 7.46 -6.10 6.01
C LEU A 50 8.13 -7.21 5.19
N VAL A 51 8.13 -7.07 3.88
CA VAL A 51 8.91 -7.93 3.00
C VAL A 51 10.31 -7.36 2.91
N LYS A 52 11.23 -7.95 3.68
CA LYS A 52 12.64 -7.51 3.72
C LYS A 52 13.41 -8.02 2.51
N SER A 53 13.12 -9.24 2.06
CA SER A 53 13.71 -9.85 0.88
C SER A 53 12.75 -10.88 0.29
N SER A 54 12.78 -11.03 -1.05
CA SER A 54 12.09 -12.11 -1.74
C SER A 54 13.00 -13.31 -2.04
N GLU A 55 14.34 -13.10 -2.03
CA GLU A 55 15.34 -14.15 -2.27
C GLU A 55 16.61 -13.87 -1.43
N PRO A 56 16.87 -14.65 -0.35
CA PRO A 56 15.94 -15.60 0.26
C PRO A 56 14.69 -14.91 0.82
N MET A 57 13.59 -15.65 0.92
CA MET A 57 12.34 -15.11 1.45
C MET A 57 12.51 -14.70 2.92
N ASP A 58 12.23 -13.42 3.21
CA ASP A 58 12.31 -12.86 4.57
C ASP A 58 11.11 -11.90 4.76
N ILE A 59 10.04 -12.42 5.37
CA ILE A 59 8.79 -11.72 5.63
C ILE A 59 8.62 -11.60 7.14
N ILE A 60 8.39 -10.38 7.59
CA ILE A 60 8.22 -10.05 8.99
C ILE A 60 6.80 -9.54 9.20
N PRO A 61 5.89 -10.33 9.79
CA PRO A 61 4.58 -9.83 10.20
C PRO A 61 4.78 -8.78 11.31
N LEU A 62 4.10 -7.65 11.14
CA LEU A 62 4.10 -6.57 12.14
C LEU A 62 2.79 -6.59 12.92
N SER A 63 2.82 -6.12 14.17
CA SER A 63 1.59 -5.87 14.93
C SER A 63 0.73 -4.86 14.17
N SER A 64 -0.56 -5.16 14.00
CA SER A 64 -1.48 -4.18 13.40
C SER A 64 -1.82 -3.12 14.45
N PRO A 65 -1.51 -1.83 14.22
CA PRO A 65 -1.99 -0.76 15.08
C PRO A 65 -3.51 -0.65 14.97
N ASP A 66 -4.13 -0.04 15.98
CA ASP A 66 -5.58 0.22 15.98
C ASP A 66 -5.90 1.41 15.07
N LEU A 67 -5.83 1.18 13.76
CA LEU A 67 -6.04 2.18 12.72
C LEU A 67 -7.08 1.73 11.71
N TYR A 68 -7.66 2.71 11.05
CA TYR A 68 -8.60 2.51 9.94
C TYR A 68 -7.95 2.93 8.63
N VAL A 69 -8.26 2.19 7.58
CA VAL A 69 -7.81 2.45 6.21
C VAL A 69 -9.00 2.90 5.37
N SER A 70 -8.89 4.06 4.74
CA SER A 70 -9.77 4.46 3.65
C SER A 70 -9.02 4.27 2.35
N ALA A 71 -9.56 3.50 1.42
CA ALA A 71 -8.96 3.26 0.12
C ALA A 71 -9.94 3.63 -0.99
N VAL A 72 -9.43 4.29 -2.04
CA VAL A 72 -10.18 4.56 -3.27
C VAL A 72 -9.46 3.93 -4.46
N HIS A 73 -10.23 3.28 -5.31
CA HIS A 73 -9.76 2.75 -6.59
C HIS A 73 -10.48 3.45 -7.73
N PRO A 74 -9.89 4.49 -8.34
CA PRO A 74 -10.45 5.12 -9.53
C PRO A 74 -10.32 4.19 -10.74
N GLN A 75 -11.33 4.15 -11.58
CA GLN A 75 -11.34 3.34 -12.80
C GLN A 75 -10.54 4.03 -13.92
N VAL A 76 -9.25 4.20 -13.67
CA VAL A 76 -8.26 4.68 -14.63
C VAL A 76 -7.21 3.62 -14.85
N GLU A 77 -6.80 3.41 -16.08
CA GLU A 77 -5.76 2.42 -16.38
C GLU A 77 -4.38 3.03 -16.11
N VAL A 78 -3.68 2.49 -15.13
CA VAL A 78 -2.24 2.76 -14.89
C VAL A 78 -1.49 1.47 -15.13
N LYS A 79 -0.85 1.35 -16.29
CA LYS A 79 -0.04 0.16 -16.61
C LYS A 79 1.16 0.10 -15.66
N THR A 80 1.37 -1.07 -15.07
CA THR A 80 2.52 -1.30 -14.16
C THR A 80 3.87 -1.04 -14.87
N SER A 81 3.94 -1.34 -16.18
CA SER A 81 5.10 -1.01 -17.02
C SER A 81 5.40 0.48 -17.04
N ASP A 82 4.38 1.30 -17.23
CA ASP A 82 4.52 2.76 -17.33
C ASP A 82 4.89 3.35 -15.96
N ALA A 83 4.22 2.89 -14.90
CA ALA A 83 4.52 3.26 -13.52
C ALA A 83 5.97 2.89 -13.09
N ARG A 84 6.60 1.90 -13.75
CA ARG A 84 8.01 1.57 -13.55
C ARG A 84 8.95 2.40 -14.43
N GLN A 85 8.58 2.64 -15.69
CA GLN A 85 9.42 3.38 -16.64
C GLN A 85 9.68 4.82 -16.22
N ILE A 86 8.71 5.47 -15.57
CA ILE A 86 8.86 6.85 -15.10
C ILE A 86 9.76 6.98 -13.86
N LEU A 87 10.09 5.88 -13.17
CA LEU A 87 10.95 5.93 -11.99
C LEU A 87 12.38 6.33 -12.36
N LYS A 88 12.94 7.22 -11.55
CA LYS A 88 14.33 7.66 -11.72
C LYS A 88 15.28 6.48 -11.47
N LYS A 89 16.21 6.23 -12.42
CA LYS A 89 17.25 5.20 -12.27
C LYS A 89 18.29 5.56 -11.21
N ASN A 90 18.50 6.85 -10.98
CA ASN A 90 19.44 7.38 -9.98
C ASN A 90 18.70 8.35 -9.06
N ILE A 91 19.01 8.29 -7.78
CA ILE A 91 18.45 9.14 -6.74
C ILE A 91 19.57 9.86 -5.99
N GLN A 92 19.27 11.04 -5.44
CA GLN A 92 20.24 11.74 -4.61
C GLN A 92 20.34 11.06 -3.24
N MET A 93 21.55 10.94 -2.71
CA MET A 93 21.81 10.30 -1.42
C MET A 93 20.97 10.93 -0.28
N LYS A 94 20.78 12.26 -0.29
CA LYS A 94 19.96 12.92 0.74
C LYS A 94 18.51 12.44 0.75
N ASP A 95 17.93 12.18 -0.44
CA ASP A 95 16.55 11.72 -0.59
C ASP A 95 16.44 10.25 -0.18
N ALA A 96 17.47 9.43 -0.52
CA ALA A 96 17.57 8.05 -0.05
C ALA A 96 17.64 7.98 1.49
N VAL A 97 18.48 8.79 2.13
CA VAL A 97 18.60 8.84 3.60
C VAL A 97 17.28 9.25 4.24
N LYS A 98 16.57 10.26 3.68
CA LYS A 98 15.24 10.64 4.16
C LYS A 98 14.25 9.49 4.05
N GLN A 99 14.22 8.81 2.89
CA GLN A 99 13.30 7.69 2.66
C GLN A 99 13.58 6.51 3.60
N TRP A 100 14.85 6.17 3.82
CA TRP A 100 15.22 5.12 4.79
C TRP A 100 14.78 5.48 6.22
N GLY A 101 14.94 6.74 6.60
CA GLY A 101 14.43 7.27 7.87
C GLY A 101 12.92 7.15 7.99
N ASN A 102 12.18 7.47 6.93
CA ASN A 102 10.73 7.35 6.88
C ASN A 102 10.28 5.89 6.99
N VAL A 103 10.90 4.96 6.25
CA VAL A 103 10.57 3.53 6.35
C VAL A 103 10.87 2.99 7.76
N ALA A 104 12.05 3.30 8.31
CA ALA A 104 12.41 2.88 9.67
C ALA A 104 11.47 3.50 10.72
N GLY A 105 11.11 4.78 10.56
CA GLY A 105 10.18 5.49 11.41
C GLY A 105 8.77 4.90 11.37
N LEU A 106 8.30 4.53 10.19
CA LEU A 106 6.99 3.88 10.01
C LEU A 106 6.95 2.54 10.75
N VAL A 107 7.95 1.67 10.54
CA VAL A 107 8.04 0.37 11.24
C VAL A 107 8.12 0.56 12.75
N ALA A 108 8.95 1.49 13.24
CA ALA A 108 9.06 1.80 14.66
C ALA A 108 7.75 2.35 15.24
N GLY A 109 7.03 3.20 14.49
CA GLY A 109 5.73 3.75 14.87
C GLY A 109 4.67 2.66 15.02
N ILE A 110 4.62 1.72 14.07
CA ILE A 110 3.73 0.56 14.11
C ILE A 110 4.01 -0.29 15.34
N LEU A 111 5.28 -0.66 15.58
CA LEU A 111 5.67 -1.49 16.72
C LEU A 111 5.42 -0.83 18.08
N LYS A 112 5.44 0.51 18.14
CA LYS A 112 5.22 1.28 19.38
C LYS A 112 3.78 1.75 19.54
N ASN A 113 2.91 1.53 18.56
CA ASN A 113 1.58 2.18 18.49
C ASN A 113 1.66 3.71 18.61
N ASP A 114 2.69 4.32 18.00
CA ASP A 114 2.90 5.77 17.99
C ASP A 114 2.36 6.39 16.70
N ASN A 115 1.09 6.83 16.76
CA ASN A 115 0.38 7.40 15.61
C ASN A 115 1.05 8.69 15.09
N GLN A 116 1.70 9.47 15.96
CA GLN A 116 2.44 10.66 15.52
C GLN A 116 3.70 10.27 14.74
N LEU A 117 4.40 9.20 15.16
CA LEU A 117 5.54 8.69 14.41
C LEU A 117 5.11 8.06 13.10
N ILE A 118 4.01 7.32 13.09
CA ILE A 118 3.39 6.78 11.86
C ILE A 118 3.10 7.94 10.89
N SER A 119 2.36 8.97 11.35
CA SER A 119 1.94 10.10 10.53
C SER A 119 3.12 10.80 9.85
N ARG A 120 4.15 11.20 10.60
CA ARG A 120 5.33 11.90 10.05
C ARG A 120 6.25 11.01 9.21
N SER A 121 6.03 9.69 9.22
CA SER A 121 6.80 8.72 8.44
C SER A 121 6.08 8.23 7.18
N LEU A 122 4.79 8.56 7.00
CA LEU A 122 3.99 8.25 5.81
C LEU A 122 4.23 9.28 4.69
N GLU A 123 5.50 9.55 4.40
CA GLU A 123 5.94 10.41 3.31
C GLU A 123 6.88 9.62 2.41
N ASP A 124 6.49 9.42 1.15
CA ASP A 124 7.37 8.88 0.12
C ASP A 124 7.97 10.04 -0.69
N VAL A 125 9.29 10.20 -0.61
CA VAL A 125 10.02 11.28 -1.31
C VAL A 125 10.65 10.83 -2.61
N LEU A 126 10.57 9.55 -2.95
CA LEU A 126 11.22 8.96 -4.12
C LEU A 126 10.25 8.56 -5.23
N VAL A 127 9.22 7.81 -4.88
CA VAL A 127 8.32 7.17 -5.84
C VAL A 127 7.03 7.97 -6.03
N GLU A 128 6.38 8.36 -4.94
CA GLU A 128 5.11 9.08 -4.97
C GLU A 128 5.19 10.38 -5.81
N PRO A 129 6.20 11.26 -5.67
CA PRO A 129 6.27 12.50 -6.46
C PRO A 129 6.34 12.28 -7.97
N VAL A 130 6.77 11.09 -8.40
CA VAL A 130 6.88 10.73 -9.81
C VAL A 130 5.61 10.02 -10.30
N ARG A 131 5.08 9.09 -9.49
CA ARG A 131 3.89 8.29 -9.86
C ARG A 131 2.57 9.04 -9.71
N SER A 132 2.49 10.00 -8.80
CA SER A 132 1.26 10.78 -8.55
C SER A 132 0.73 11.48 -9.80
N ILE A 133 1.60 11.83 -10.74
CA ILE A 133 1.20 12.45 -12.03
C ILE A 133 0.35 11.53 -12.91
N LEU A 134 0.40 10.21 -12.70
CA LEU A 134 -0.41 9.23 -13.42
C LEU A 134 -1.81 9.06 -12.81
N ILE A 135 -2.05 9.62 -11.64
CA ILE A 135 -3.30 9.45 -10.89
C ILE A 135 -4.01 10.80 -10.81
N PRO A 136 -5.13 10.97 -11.53
CA PRO A 136 -5.87 12.23 -11.50
C PRO A 136 -6.23 12.65 -10.07
N LYS A 137 -6.04 13.94 -9.76
CA LYS A 137 -6.41 14.53 -8.48
C LYS A 137 -5.68 14.00 -7.24
N PHE A 138 -4.58 13.25 -7.40
CA PHE A 138 -3.84 12.66 -6.28
C PHE A 138 -3.47 13.68 -5.19
N ASP A 139 -2.81 14.78 -5.56
CA ASP A 139 -2.34 15.80 -4.60
C ASP A 139 -3.50 16.49 -3.88
N GLU A 140 -4.58 16.79 -4.61
CA GLU A 140 -5.79 17.39 -4.04
C GLU A 140 -6.43 16.44 -3.02
N LEU A 141 -6.59 15.17 -3.40
CA LEU A 141 -7.16 14.13 -2.56
C LEU A 141 -6.33 13.94 -1.28
N LYS A 142 -5.02 13.81 -1.40
CA LYS A 142 -4.12 13.64 -0.26
C LYS A 142 -4.18 14.85 0.68
N LYS A 143 -4.13 16.07 0.14
CA LYS A 143 -4.23 17.31 0.91
C LYS A 143 -5.55 17.43 1.67
N GLN A 144 -6.68 17.16 1.00
CA GLN A 144 -7.99 17.24 1.62
C GLN A 144 -8.17 16.15 2.70
N SER A 145 -7.68 14.92 2.46
CA SER A 145 -7.72 13.84 3.45
C SER A 145 -6.95 14.17 4.72
N LEU A 146 -5.77 14.77 4.59
CA LEU A 146 -4.98 15.25 5.74
C LEU A 146 -5.74 16.36 6.51
N ALA A 147 -6.40 17.27 5.80
CA ALA A 147 -7.21 18.32 6.43
C ALA A 147 -8.44 17.78 7.19
N LEU A 148 -8.96 16.61 6.80
CA LEU A 148 -10.03 15.90 7.49
C LEU A 148 -9.55 15.08 8.70
N GLY A 149 -8.25 15.03 8.96
CA GLY A 149 -7.66 14.35 10.10
C GLY A 149 -7.03 13.00 9.82
N ALA A 150 -6.84 12.62 8.54
CA ALA A 150 -6.05 11.45 8.22
C ALA A 150 -4.60 11.62 8.70
N LEU A 151 -4.00 10.54 9.19
CA LEU A 151 -2.60 10.50 9.62
C LEU A 151 -1.62 10.65 8.44
N GLY A 152 -1.98 10.09 7.30
CA GLY A 152 -1.17 10.04 6.10
C GLY A 152 -1.60 8.88 5.22
N GLY A 153 -0.92 8.73 4.10
CA GLY A 153 -1.19 7.68 3.13
C GLY A 153 -0.49 7.96 1.82
N GLY A 154 -0.83 7.22 0.79
CA GLY A 154 -0.19 7.36 -0.50
C GLY A 154 -0.74 6.39 -1.54
N ILE A 155 0.07 6.11 -2.55
CA ILE A 155 -0.27 5.20 -3.63
C ILE A 155 -0.15 3.76 -3.15
N SER A 156 -1.18 2.95 -3.39
CA SER A 156 -1.13 1.51 -3.14
C SER A 156 -0.46 0.80 -4.32
N GLY A 157 0.71 0.21 -4.08
CA GLY A 157 1.48 -0.48 -5.11
C GLY A 157 1.90 0.43 -6.27
N SER A 158 1.56 0.07 -7.50
CA SER A 158 1.78 0.90 -8.69
C SER A 158 0.73 1.99 -8.90
N GLY A 159 -0.33 1.99 -8.13
CA GLY A 159 -1.56 2.73 -8.38
C GLY A 159 -2.52 1.97 -9.31
N PRO A 160 -3.66 2.53 -9.70
CA PRO A 160 -4.13 3.86 -9.33
C PRO A 160 -4.76 3.99 -7.94
N SER A 161 -4.85 2.89 -7.19
CA SER A 161 -5.44 2.92 -5.84
C SER A 161 -4.63 3.82 -4.90
N ILE A 162 -5.36 4.56 -4.07
CA ILE A 162 -4.82 5.44 -3.03
C ILE A 162 -5.39 4.99 -1.70
N PHE A 163 -4.57 5.00 -0.66
CA PHE A 163 -5.00 4.72 0.70
C PHE A 163 -4.66 5.86 1.65
N MET A 164 -5.47 6.03 2.69
CA MET A 164 -5.21 6.94 3.80
C MET A 164 -5.47 6.21 5.13
N LEU A 165 -4.60 6.42 6.11
CA LEU A 165 -4.74 5.89 7.47
C LEU A 165 -5.38 6.93 8.38
N SER A 166 -6.24 6.47 9.29
CA SER A 166 -6.96 7.32 10.26
C SER A 166 -7.02 6.63 11.63
N GLU A 167 -7.05 7.42 12.70
CA GLU A 167 -7.13 6.90 14.08
C GLU A 167 -8.53 6.39 14.44
N THR A 168 -9.57 6.93 13.80
CA THR A 168 -10.95 6.57 14.11
C THR A 168 -11.73 6.24 12.85
N LYS A 169 -12.74 5.39 13.01
CA LYS A 169 -13.66 5.06 11.93
C LYS A 169 -14.37 6.29 11.39
N GLU A 170 -14.73 7.22 12.24
CA GLU A 170 -15.43 8.45 11.85
C GLU A 170 -14.56 9.31 10.90
N ILE A 171 -13.27 9.44 11.19
CA ILE A 171 -12.33 10.15 10.29
C ILE A 171 -12.18 9.37 8.97
N ALA A 172 -12.03 8.06 9.06
CA ALA A 172 -11.89 7.22 7.87
C ALA A 172 -13.10 7.30 6.94
N ASP A 173 -14.31 7.28 7.50
CA ASP A 173 -15.56 7.42 6.74
C ASP A 173 -15.61 8.80 6.03
N LYS A 174 -15.30 9.90 6.73
CA LYS A 174 -15.25 11.25 6.14
C LYS A 174 -14.21 11.36 5.03
N VAL A 175 -13.05 10.75 5.22
CA VAL A 175 -11.99 10.70 4.21
C VAL A 175 -12.46 9.91 2.99
N ALA A 176 -13.09 8.77 3.19
CA ALA A 176 -13.63 7.92 2.13
C ALA A 176 -14.70 8.65 1.29
N GLU A 177 -15.65 9.32 1.96
CA GLU A 177 -16.68 10.13 1.30
C GLU A 177 -16.04 11.26 0.46
N ASN A 178 -15.04 11.94 1.00
CA ASN A 178 -14.33 12.99 0.28
C ASN A 178 -13.57 12.47 -0.94
N MET A 179 -12.89 11.32 -0.81
CA MET A 179 -12.21 10.66 -1.92
C MET A 179 -13.19 10.34 -3.05
N GLN A 180 -14.34 9.77 -2.73
CA GLN A 180 -15.39 9.44 -3.68
C GLN A 180 -15.93 10.69 -4.37
N LYS A 181 -16.19 11.74 -3.59
CA LYS A 181 -16.69 13.02 -4.10
C LYS A 181 -15.73 13.62 -5.13
N ILE A 182 -14.41 13.67 -4.83
CA ILE A 182 -13.39 14.23 -5.74
C ILE A 182 -13.43 13.53 -7.10
N TYR A 183 -13.51 12.20 -7.14
CA TYR A 183 -13.54 11.47 -8.41
C TYR A 183 -14.88 11.60 -9.12
N ASN A 184 -15.99 11.62 -8.39
CA ASN A 184 -17.33 11.86 -8.99
C ASN A 184 -17.43 13.23 -9.65
N GLU A 185 -16.84 14.28 -9.04
CA GLU A 185 -16.82 15.64 -9.60
C GLU A 185 -16.10 15.75 -10.94
N ILE A 186 -15.15 14.86 -11.21
CA ILE A 186 -14.45 14.81 -12.51
C ILE A 186 -14.94 13.68 -13.42
N GLY A 187 -16.05 13.02 -13.04
CA GLY A 187 -16.68 11.98 -13.86
C GLY A 187 -15.89 10.67 -13.94
N ILE A 188 -15.00 10.39 -13.01
CA ILE A 188 -14.25 9.12 -12.93
C ILE A 188 -15.01 8.16 -12.02
N GLU A 189 -15.42 7.02 -12.58
CA GLU A 189 -15.96 5.91 -11.80
C GLU A 189 -14.93 5.42 -10.79
N ASN A 190 -15.36 5.12 -9.56
CA ASN A 190 -14.45 4.72 -8.50
C ASN A 190 -15.12 3.82 -7.47
N TYR A 191 -14.33 2.99 -6.80
CA TYR A 191 -14.76 2.17 -5.68
C TYR A 191 -14.03 2.62 -4.41
N VAL A 192 -14.77 2.75 -3.32
CA VAL A 192 -14.23 3.21 -2.03
C VAL A 192 -14.47 2.15 -0.97
N TYR A 193 -13.47 1.92 -0.15
CA TYR A 193 -13.47 0.93 0.90
C TYR A 193 -12.98 1.56 2.21
N VAL A 194 -13.61 1.17 3.32
CA VAL A 194 -13.14 1.47 4.67
C VAL A 194 -13.02 0.17 5.44
N SER A 195 -11.88 -0.05 6.05
CA SER A 195 -11.60 -1.22 6.89
C SER A 195 -10.75 -0.86 8.11
N LYS A 196 -10.71 -1.78 9.08
CA LYS A 196 -9.85 -1.70 10.25
C LYS A 196 -8.65 -2.61 10.07
#